data_a7f64eb2df2b10936d49bdce0bef7938
#
_entry.id   a7f64eb2df2b10936d49bdce0bef7938
#
_cell.length_a   1.000
_cell.length_b   1.000
_cell.length_c   1.000
_cell.angle_alpha   90.00
_cell.angle_beta   90.00
_cell.angle_gamma   90.00
#
_symmetry.space_group_name_H-M   'P 1'
#
loop_
_entity.id
_entity.type
_entity.pdbx_description
1 polymer ?
#
loop_
_entity_poly.entity_id
_entity_poly.type
_entity_poly.pdbx_seq_one_letter_code
_entity_poly.pdbx_strand_id
1 'polypeptide(L)'
;MKALSVTRAHHGALHRFQLESETLKCATVFSVFVPDASSPSETFPILYYLSGLTCTDENVAQKGCAFEHLSRARVAMVMPDTSPRGDGVADDDGWDMGKGAGFYLDATEAPWAEHYRMYSFVTRELPEVLRRSSGLPLDCDRCSITGHSMGGHGALTLALKNPEAFKSVSAFAPVSNPTAKDCPWGQKALKMYLGSADSDVAKRHDATELVKAFDGTFPLAILIDQGAADSFYSTQLYPERFVDAAKAKGCDVTYRLHDGYDHSYYFVSTFMREHIEFHAKALA
;
A
#
# COMPACT_ATOMS: atom_id res chain seq x y z
N MET A 1 -5.75 -15.32 -15.12
CA MET A 1 -6.60 -14.32 -14.45
C MET A 1 -8.06 -14.51 -14.86
N LYS A 2 -9.01 -14.41 -13.91
CA LYS A 2 -10.45 -14.58 -14.11
C LYS A 2 -11.18 -13.34 -13.60
N ALA A 3 -12.04 -12.72 -14.43
CA ALA A 3 -12.92 -11.65 -13.98
C ALA A 3 -14.01 -12.23 -13.04
N LEU A 4 -14.17 -11.62 -11.89
CA LEU A 4 -15.20 -11.98 -10.90
C LEU A 4 -16.43 -11.09 -11.04
N SER A 5 -16.23 -9.78 -11.17
CA SER A 5 -17.31 -8.81 -11.34
C SER A 5 -16.84 -7.55 -12.04
N VAL A 6 -17.79 -6.83 -12.62
CA VAL A 6 -17.63 -5.45 -13.09
C VAL A 6 -18.84 -4.66 -12.58
N THR A 7 -18.57 -3.63 -11.81
CA THR A 7 -19.61 -2.81 -11.16
C THR A 7 -19.45 -1.34 -11.55
N ARG A 8 -20.49 -0.72 -12.04
CA ARG A 8 -20.50 0.71 -12.35
C ARG A 8 -20.47 1.53 -11.06
N ALA A 9 -19.55 2.50 -11.01
CA ALA A 9 -19.43 3.41 -9.88
C ALA A 9 -18.97 4.78 -10.35
N HIS A 10 -19.72 5.82 -10.02
CA HIS A 10 -19.48 7.19 -10.53
C HIS A 10 -19.30 7.21 -12.06
N HIS A 11 -18.32 7.90 -12.59
CA HIS A 11 -17.97 7.91 -14.02
C HIS A 11 -16.81 6.94 -14.28
N GLY A 12 -17.03 5.67 -13.98
CA GLY A 12 -16.05 4.60 -14.13
C GLY A 12 -16.63 3.23 -13.81
N ALA A 13 -15.76 2.23 -13.72
CA ALA A 13 -16.12 0.88 -13.37
C ALA A 13 -15.08 0.25 -12.43
N LEU A 14 -15.57 -0.46 -11.43
CA LEU A 14 -14.77 -1.31 -10.57
C LEU A 14 -14.74 -2.72 -11.15
N HIS A 15 -13.57 -3.17 -11.52
CA HIS A 15 -13.28 -4.52 -11.98
C HIS A 15 -12.64 -5.33 -10.86
N ARG A 16 -13.15 -6.51 -10.58
CA ARG A 16 -12.57 -7.43 -9.59
C ARG A 16 -12.10 -8.70 -10.27
N PHE A 17 -10.88 -9.12 -9.96
CA PHE A 17 -10.21 -10.25 -10.59
C PHE A 17 -9.70 -11.24 -9.56
N GLN A 18 -9.74 -12.53 -9.92
CA GLN A 18 -8.98 -13.59 -9.27
C GLN A 18 -7.78 -13.95 -10.15
N LEU A 19 -6.64 -14.10 -9.51
CA LEU A 19 -5.38 -14.51 -10.11
C LEU A 19 -4.85 -15.75 -9.39
N GLU A 20 -4.47 -16.77 -10.13
CA GLU A 20 -3.58 -17.81 -9.61
C GLU A 20 -2.16 -17.24 -9.63
N SER A 21 -1.69 -16.80 -8.48
CA SER A 21 -0.41 -16.12 -8.37
C SER A 21 0.75 -17.11 -8.32
N GLU A 22 1.70 -16.95 -9.23
CA GLU A 22 2.95 -17.70 -9.21
C GLU A 22 3.85 -17.31 -8.03
N THR A 23 3.83 -16.01 -7.68
CA THR A 23 4.61 -15.47 -6.57
C THR A 23 4.08 -15.92 -5.21
N LEU A 24 2.76 -15.85 -5.01
CA LEU A 24 2.11 -16.22 -3.74
C LEU A 24 1.80 -17.71 -3.67
N LYS A 25 1.91 -18.45 -4.80
CA LYS A 25 1.58 -19.88 -4.94
C LYS A 25 0.17 -20.21 -4.44
N CYS A 26 -0.75 -19.31 -4.58
CA CYS A 26 -2.16 -19.48 -4.24
C CYS A 26 -3.03 -18.52 -5.05
N ALA A 27 -4.33 -18.74 -5.04
CA ALA A 27 -5.29 -17.78 -5.56
C ALA A 27 -5.26 -16.50 -4.74
N THR A 28 -5.26 -15.36 -5.42
CA THR A 28 -5.40 -14.04 -4.79
C THR A 28 -6.42 -13.20 -5.55
N VAL A 29 -6.93 -12.16 -4.91
CA VAL A 29 -7.91 -11.25 -5.50
C VAL A 29 -7.36 -9.83 -5.51
N PHE A 30 -7.68 -9.08 -6.54
CA PHE A 30 -7.44 -7.65 -6.58
C PHE A 30 -8.55 -6.93 -7.34
N SER A 31 -8.75 -5.67 -7.01
CA SER A 31 -9.72 -4.80 -7.64
C SER A 31 -9.03 -3.66 -8.39
N VAL A 32 -9.62 -3.22 -9.50
CA VAL A 32 -9.16 -2.09 -10.29
C VAL A 32 -10.33 -1.18 -10.60
N PHE A 33 -10.29 0.06 -10.13
CA PHE A 33 -11.22 1.09 -10.58
C PHE A 33 -10.62 1.81 -11.78
N VAL A 34 -11.40 1.95 -12.84
CA VAL A 34 -11.01 2.63 -14.08
C VAL A 34 -12.04 3.69 -14.42
N PRO A 35 -11.65 4.97 -14.61
CA PRO A 35 -12.54 6.00 -15.13
C PRO A 35 -13.07 5.68 -16.54
N ASP A 36 -14.21 6.23 -16.91
CA ASP A 36 -14.72 6.14 -18.28
C ASP A 36 -13.79 6.87 -19.25
N ALA A 37 -13.33 6.18 -20.28
CA ALA A 37 -12.47 6.76 -21.29
C ALA A 37 -13.25 7.74 -22.17
N SER A 38 -12.67 8.90 -22.47
CA SER A 38 -13.22 9.90 -23.38
C SER A 38 -12.94 9.57 -24.84
N SER A 39 -11.96 8.70 -25.09
CA SER A 39 -11.62 8.17 -26.43
C SER A 39 -11.11 6.74 -26.33
N PRO A 40 -11.16 5.95 -27.41
CA PRO A 40 -10.67 4.56 -27.41
C PRO A 40 -9.17 4.40 -27.15
N SER A 41 -8.39 5.47 -27.34
CA SER A 41 -6.93 5.46 -27.13
C SER A 41 -6.50 6.00 -25.78
N GLU A 42 -7.44 6.45 -24.94
CA GLU A 42 -7.11 7.01 -23.64
C GLU A 42 -6.67 5.91 -22.66
N THR A 43 -5.56 6.14 -21.98
CA THR A 43 -5.05 5.29 -20.89
C THR A 43 -4.92 6.09 -19.61
N PHE A 44 -5.06 5.42 -18.48
CA PHE A 44 -5.08 6.04 -17.16
C PHE A 44 -3.83 5.69 -16.36
N PRO A 45 -3.11 6.68 -15.79
CA PRO A 45 -2.06 6.42 -14.83
C PRO A 45 -2.64 5.70 -13.60
N ILE A 46 -1.78 4.98 -12.88
CA ILE A 46 -2.18 4.08 -11.79
C ILE A 46 -1.81 4.66 -10.43
N LEU A 47 -2.76 4.66 -9.52
CA LEU A 47 -2.52 4.78 -8.09
C LEU A 47 -2.71 3.41 -7.43
N TYR A 48 -1.64 2.80 -6.93
CA TYR A 48 -1.75 1.62 -6.08
C TYR A 48 -2.21 2.04 -4.69
N TYR A 49 -3.26 1.38 -4.17
CA TYR A 49 -3.71 1.56 -2.81
C TYR A 49 -3.51 0.27 -2.01
N LEU A 50 -2.68 0.33 -0.98
CA LEU A 50 -2.39 -0.77 -0.09
C LEU A 50 -3.23 -0.64 1.19
N SER A 51 -4.06 -1.65 1.47
CA SER A 51 -4.92 -1.66 2.66
C SER A 51 -4.17 -2.10 3.93
N GLY A 52 -4.73 -1.79 5.09
CA GLY A 52 -4.20 -2.12 6.40
C GLY A 52 -4.47 -3.55 6.85
N LEU A 53 -4.10 -3.86 8.10
CA LEU A 53 -4.34 -5.15 8.74
C LEU A 53 -5.81 -5.56 8.65
N THR A 54 -6.04 -6.86 8.44
CA THR A 54 -7.36 -7.52 8.33
C THR A 54 -8.18 -7.16 7.08
N CYS A 55 -7.75 -6.17 6.30
CA CYS A 55 -8.43 -5.73 5.10
C CYS A 55 -8.22 -6.70 3.92
N THR A 56 -9.02 -6.46 2.86
CA THR A 56 -8.92 -7.10 1.56
C THR A 56 -8.88 -6.02 0.45
N ASP A 57 -8.97 -6.44 -0.80
CA ASP A 57 -9.14 -5.57 -1.97
C ASP A 57 -10.40 -4.68 -1.90
N GLU A 58 -11.40 -5.08 -1.11
CA GLU A 58 -12.70 -4.41 -1.05
C GLU A 58 -12.80 -3.29 -0.01
N ASN A 59 -11.93 -3.24 1.00
CA ASN A 59 -12.12 -2.28 2.10
C ASN A 59 -12.08 -0.82 1.62
N VAL A 60 -11.06 -0.42 0.88
CA VAL A 60 -10.99 0.94 0.34
C VAL A 60 -12.01 1.17 -0.77
N ALA A 61 -12.28 0.15 -1.58
CA ALA A 61 -13.28 0.23 -2.64
C ALA A 61 -14.67 0.61 -2.10
N GLN A 62 -15.06 0.05 -0.96
CA GLN A 62 -16.37 0.27 -0.34
C GLN A 62 -16.40 1.45 0.64
N LYS A 63 -15.27 1.77 1.30
CA LYS A 63 -15.24 2.70 2.44
C LYS A 63 -14.41 3.96 2.20
N GLY A 64 -13.55 3.97 1.18
CA GLY A 64 -12.58 5.05 0.94
C GLY A 64 -13.16 6.28 0.25
N CYS A 65 -14.38 6.23 -0.28
CA CYS A 65 -15.02 7.31 -1.05
C CYS A 65 -14.15 7.85 -2.19
N ALA A 66 -13.33 6.98 -2.81
CA ALA A 66 -12.29 7.38 -3.76
C ALA A 66 -12.79 7.63 -5.20
N PHE A 67 -13.81 6.88 -5.64
CA PHE A 67 -14.10 6.72 -7.08
C PHE A 67 -14.53 7.99 -7.80
N GLU A 68 -15.29 8.87 -7.13
CA GLU A 68 -15.65 10.16 -7.71
C GLU A 68 -14.40 11.02 -7.96
N HIS A 69 -13.48 11.06 -7.00
CA HIS A 69 -12.26 11.84 -7.10
C HIS A 69 -11.30 11.26 -8.14
N LEU A 70 -11.18 9.93 -8.22
CA LEU A 70 -10.38 9.23 -9.24
C LEU A 70 -10.91 9.52 -10.65
N SER A 71 -12.24 9.49 -10.85
CA SER A 71 -12.87 9.81 -12.14
C SER A 71 -12.56 11.24 -12.57
N ARG A 72 -12.65 12.19 -11.65
CA ARG A 72 -12.31 13.60 -11.92
C ARG A 72 -10.83 13.80 -12.21
N ALA A 73 -9.96 13.11 -11.47
CA ALA A 73 -8.51 13.19 -11.62
C ALA A 73 -7.99 12.41 -12.83
N ARG A 74 -8.81 11.57 -13.48
CA ARG A 74 -8.44 10.69 -14.59
C ARG A 74 -7.33 9.69 -14.19
N VAL A 75 -7.44 9.11 -12.99
CA VAL A 75 -6.50 8.15 -12.40
C VAL A 75 -7.21 6.84 -12.12
N ALA A 76 -6.64 5.73 -12.55
CA ALA A 76 -7.08 4.39 -12.16
C ALA A 76 -6.52 4.02 -10.77
N MET A 77 -7.25 3.22 -9.99
CA MET A 77 -6.76 2.73 -8.70
C MET A 77 -6.70 1.21 -8.68
N VAL A 78 -5.55 0.66 -8.31
CA VAL A 78 -5.32 -0.77 -8.15
C VAL A 78 -5.26 -1.10 -6.66
N MET A 79 -6.08 -2.04 -6.23
CA MET A 79 -6.27 -2.43 -4.83
C MET A 79 -6.05 -3.93 -4.69
N PRO A 80 -4.82 -4.39 -4.34
CA PRO A 80 -4.56 -5.80 -4.06
C PRO A 80 -5.11 -6.23 -2.70
N ASP A 81 -5.28 -7.53 -2.51
CA ASP A 81 -5.44 -8.11 -1.17
C ASP A 81 -4.20 -7.84 -0.31
N THR A 82 -4.32 -7.95 0.99
CA THR A 82 -3.30 -7.60 1.98
C THR A 82 -2.38 -8.76 2.35
N SER A 83 -2.72 -9.98 1.93
CA SER A 83 -1.93 -11.19 2.17
C SER A 83 -2.29 -12.29 1.18
N PRO A 84 -1.50 -13.36 1.08
CA PRO A 84 -1.98 -14.62 0.53
C PRO A 84 -3.15 -15.15 1.38
N ARG A 85 -4.08 -15.85 0.72
CA ARG A 85 -5.24 -16.50 1.36
C ARG A 85 -5.52 -17.80 0.62
N GLY A 86 -6.09 -18.76 1.28
CA GLY A 86 -6.48 -20.00 0.64
C GLY A 86 -6.15 -21.21 1.50
N ASP A 87 -6.52 -22.37 0.98
CA ASP A 87 -6.23 -23.64 1.63
C ASP A 87 -4.73 -23.91 1.61
N GLY A 88 -4.17 -24.32 2.73
CA GLY A 88 -2.73 -24.59 2.87
C GLY A 88 -1.84 -23.37 3.13
N VAL A 89 -2.36 -22.13 3.01
CA VAL A 89 -1.62 -20.93 3.41
C VAL A 89 -1.56 -20.85 4.93
N ALA A 90 -0.34 -20.72 5.48
CA ALA A 90 -0.11 -20.58 6.91
C ALA A 90 -0.89 -19.38 7.51
N ASP A 91 -1.36 -19.54 8.73
CA ASP A 91 -2.12 -18.52 9.46
C ASP A 91 -1.69 -18.46 10.92
N ASP A 92 -2.13 -17.44 11.63
CA ASP A 92 -1.92 -17.23 13.08
C ASP A 92 -3.27 -16.93 13.73
N ASP A 93 -3.42 -17.28 15.00
CA ASP A 93 -4.66 -17.00 15.75
C ASP A 93 -4.88 -15.51 16.03
N GLY A 94 -3.82 -14.72 15.96
CA GLY A 94 -3.84 -13.27 16.15
C GLY A 94 -4.19 -12.53 14.86
N TRP A 95 -5.07 -11.56 14.95
CA TRP A 95 -5.50 -10.72 13.82
C TRP A 95 -4.39 -9.86 13.20
N ASP A 96 -3.28 -9.69 13.88
CA ASP A 96 -2.14 -8.87 13.49
C ASP A 96 -1.01 -9.67 12.79
N MET A 97 -1.27 -10.94 12.46
CA MET A 97 -0.32 -11.84 11.80
C MET A 97 -1.06 -12.82 10.88
N GLY A 98 -0.39 -13.34 9.86
CA GLY A 98 -1.00 -14.31 8.95
C GLY A 98 -1.95 -13.68 7.94
N LYS A 99 -3.11 -14.31 7.71
CA LYS A 99 -4.09 -13.86 6.71
C LYS A 99 -4.64 -12.49 7.05
N GLY A 100 -4.43 -11.54 6.13
CA GLY A 100 -4.76 -10.13 6.34
C GLY A 100 -3.59 -9.28 6.90
N ALA A 101 -2.41 -9.87 7.08
CA ALA A 101 -1.27 -9.22 7.73
C ALA A 101 0.06 -9.48 6.99
N GLY A 102 0.09 -9.37 5.67
CA GLY A 102 1.27 -9.68 4.84
C GLY A 102 2.42 -8.67 4.91
N PHE A 103 2.24 -7.53 5.56
CA PHE A 103 3.22 -6.46 5.76
C PHE A 103 4.00 -6.04 4.50
N TYR A 104 3.51 -6.40 3.32
CA TYR A 104 4.10 -6.06 2.01
C TYR A 104 5.60 -6.37 1.91
N LEU A 105 6.02 -7.47 2.52
CA LEU A 105 7.37 -8.02 2.50
C LEU A 105 7.40 -9.42 1.87
N ASP A 106 8.60 -9.96 1.63
CA ASP A 106 8.80 -11.36 1.28
C ASP A 106 9.37 -12.08 2.50
N ALA A 107 8.60 -13.00 3.09
CA ALA A 107 9.02 -13.78 4.23
C ALA A 107 10.16 -14.74 3.88
N THR A 108 11.09 -14.94 4.83
CA THR A 108 12.22 -15.88 4.71
C THR A 108 12.07 -17.11 5.61
N GLU A 109 11.21 -17.03 6.62
CA GLU A 109 11.05 -18.06 7.63
C GLU A 109 9.89 -19.00 7.34
N ALA A 110 10.09 -20.29 7.59
CA ALA A 110 8.99 -21.27 7.56
C ALA A 110 8.03 -21.03 8.74
N PRO A 111 6.70 -21.23 8.54
CA PRO A 111 6.03 -21.72 7.34
C PRO A 111 5.66 -20.61 6.35
N TRP A 112 6.02 -19.34 6.62
CA TRP A 112 5.57 -18.15 5.90
C TRP A 112 6.21 -17.99 4.52
N ALA A 113 7.49 -18.35 4.38
CA ALA A 113 8.32 -18.09 3.19
C ALA A 113 7.72 -18.61 1.87
N GLU A 114 6.84 -19.61 1.94
CA GLU A 114 6.24 -20.22 0.76
C GLU A 114 5.24 -19.29 0.08
N HIS A 115 4.38 -18.64 0.87
CA HIS A 115 3.23 -17.87 0.36
C HIS A 115 3.32 -16.38 0.62
N TYR A 116 3.93 -15.93 1.73
CA TYR A 116 3.96 -14.53 2.14
C TYR A 116 5.04 -13.76 1.40
N ARG A 117 4.78 -13.45 0.12
CA ARG A 117 5.70 -12.77 -0.79
C ARG A 117 5.06 -11.53 -1.39
N MET A 118 4.46 -10.71 -0.54
CA MET A 118 3.67 -9.54 -0.94
C MET A 118 4.51 -8.44 -1.57
N TYR A 119 5.79 -8.29 -1.20
CA TYR A 119 6.70 -7.36 -1.88
C TYR A 119 6.85 -7.73 -3.36
N SER A 120 7.24 -8.97 -3.65
CA SER A 120 7.42 -9.45 -5.03
C SER A 120 6.11 -9.45 -5.81
N PHE A 121 4.99 -9.78 -5.15
CA PHE A 121 3.68 -9.74 -5.79
C PHE A 121 3.31 -8.33 -6.25
N VAL A 122 3.37 -7.34 -5.36
CA VAL A 122 2.94 -5.96 -5.65
C VAL A 122 3.90 -5.25 -6.60
N THR A 123 5.23 -5.52 -6.50
CA THR A 123 6.23 -4.78 -7.29
C THR A 123 6.58 -5.43 -8.62
N ARG A 124 6.26 -6.72 -8.82
CA ARG A 124 6.67 -7.46 -10.03
C ARG A 124 5.48 -8.13 -10.72
N GLU A 125 4.83 -9.10 -10.08
CA GLU A 125 3.80 -9.92 -10.73
C GLU A 125 2.54 -9.10 -11.06
N LEU A 126 2.01 -8.34 -10.10
CA LEU A 126 0.78 -7.56 -10.32
C LEU A 126 0.92 -6.51 -11.44
N PRO A 127 2.00 -5.70 -11.51
CA PRO A 127 2.22 -4.80 -12.65
C PRO A 127 2.31 -5.52 -14.00
N GLU A 128 2.95 -6.69 -14.05
CA GLU A 128 3.05 -7.49 -15.28
C GLU A 128 1.69 -8.06 -15.70
N VAL A 129 0.91 -8.56 -14.76
CA VAL A 129 -0.47 -9.03 -15.00
C VAL A 129 -1.36 -7.91 -15.51
N LEU A 130 -1.29 -6.72 -14.91
CA LEU A 130 -2.04 -5.55 -15.36
C LEU A 130 -1.68 -5.16 -16.79
N ARG A 131 -0.40 -5.11 -17.12
CA ARG A 131 0.09 -4.73 -18.46
C ARG A 131 -0.32 -5.74 -19.53
N ARG A 132 -0.22 -7.05 -19.25
CA ARG A 132 -0.40 -8.09 -20.26
C ARG A 132 -1.81 -8.66 -20.36
N SER A 133 -2.53 -8.71 -19.25
CA SER A 133 -3.70 -9.59 -19.15
C SER A 133 -4.97 -8.89 -18.68
N SER A 134 -4.92 -7.64 -18.20
CA SER A 134 -6.11 -6.99 -17.68
C SER A 134 -7.12 -6.58 -18.78
N GLY A 135 -6.63 -6.25 -19.97
CA GLY A 135 -7.45 -5.67 -21.03
C GLY A 135 -8.01 -4.29 -20.69
N LEU A 136 -7.55 -3.68 -19.58
CA LEU A 136 -7.99 -2.37 -19.13
C LEU A 136 -7.10 -1.26 -19.72
N PRO A 137 -7.62 -0.05 -19.94
CA PRO A 137 -6.86 1.08 -20.49
C PRO A 137 -5.95 1.72 -19.42
N LEU A 138 -4.91 1.00 -18.98
CA LEU A 138 -3.97 1.40 -17.93
C LEU A 138 -2.64 1.84 -18.53
N ASP A 139 -2.10 2.95 -18.04
CA ASP A 139 -0.72 3.36 -18.28
C ASP A 139 0.17 2.85 -17.13
N CYS A 140 0.70 1.65 -17.29
CA CYS A 140 1.50 0.98 -16.27
C CYS A 140 2.92 1.58 -16.10
N ASP A 141 3.30 2.59 -16.88
CA ASP A 141 4.58 3.27 -16.76
C ASP A 141 4.47 4.58 -15.95
N ARG A 142 3.24 5.04 -15.70
CA ARG A 142 2.94 6.17 -14.81
C ARG A 142 2.19 5.67 -13.57
N CYS A 143 2.95 5.37 -12.50
CA CYS A 143 2.41 4.82 -11.26
C CYS A 143 2.75 5.68 -10.05
N SER A 144 1.84 5.74 -9.09
CA SER A 144 2.06 6.25 -7.74
C SER A 144 1.53 5.24 -6.72
N ILE A 145 1.88 5.42 -5.45
CA ILE A 145 1.51 4.47 -4.41
C ILE A 145 1.02 5.17 -3.15
N THR A 146 -0.04 4.65 -2.57
CA THR A 146 -0.61 5.10 -1.30
C THR A 146 -1.05 3.91 -0.46
N GLY A 147 -1.34 4.12 0.82
CA GLY A 147 -1.87 3.07 1.66
C GLY A 147 -2.25 3.55 3.05
N HIS A 148 -2.94 2.70 3.80
CA HIS A 148 -3.39 2.97 5.16
C HIS A 148 -2.77 1.98 6.15
N SER A 149 -2.28 2.47 7.30
CA SER A 149 -1.79 1.63 8.40
C SER A 149 -0.62 0.73 7.97
N MET A 150 -0.76 -0.60 8.06
CA MET A 150 0.16 -1.58 7.46
C MET A 150 0.36 -1.32 5.95
N GLY A 151 -0.68 -0.88 5.24
CA GLY A 151 -0.57 -0.50 3.83
C GLY A 151 0.20 0.80 3.62
N GLY A 152 0.11 1.75 4.56
CA GLY A 152 0.94 2.95 4.59
C GLY A 152 2.42 2.60 4.79
N HIS A 153 2.73 1.65 5.69
CA HIS A 153 4.04 1.02 5.79
C HIS A 153 4.50 0.45 4.44
N GLY A 154 3.63 -0.34 3.80
CA GLY A 154 3.90 -0.91 2.48
C GLY A 154 4.20 0.18 1.44
N ALA A 155 3.36 1.21 1.35
CA ALA A 155 3.54 2.30 0.40
C ALA A 155 4.90 3.00 0.56
N LEU A 156 5.27 3.36 1.79
CA LEU A 156 6.55 4.00 2.08
C LEU A 156 7.75 3.08 1.77
N THR A 157 7.72 1.83 2.23
CA THR A 157 8.84 0.90 2.05
C THR A 157 9.03 0.49 0.60
N LEU A 158 7.94 0.26 -0.15
CA LEU A 158 8.00 -0.08 -1.57
C LEU A 158 8.54 1.09 -2.40
N ALA A 159 8.08 2.33 -2.13
CA ALA A 159 8.56 3.51 -2.82
C ALA A 159 10.05 3.76 -2.55
N LEU A 160 10.49 3.68 -1.29
CA LEU A 160 11.90 3.87 -0.91
C LEU A 160 12.83 2.82 -1.55
N LYS A 161 12.34 1.61 -1.76
CA LYS A 161 13.13 0.53 -2.39
C LYS A 161 13.09 0.55 -3.92
N ASN A 162 12.11 1.21 -4.52
CA ASN A 162 11.90 1.25 -5.97
C ASN A 162 11.50 2.69 -6.40
N PRO A 163 12.35 3.69 -6.16
CA PRO A 163 12.00 5.10 -6.42
C PRO A 163 11.72 5.40 -7.90
N GLU A 164 12.26 4.61 -8.80
CA GLU A 164 12.05 4.72 -10.25
C GLU A 164 10.67 4.20 -10.71
N ALA A 165 10.04 3.32 -9.91
CA ALA A 165 8.75 2.72 -10.24
C ALA A 165 7.56 3.65 -9.97
N PHE A 166 7.75 4.69 -9.17
CA PHE A 166 6.67 5.57 -8.72
C PHE A 166 6.98 7.04 -8.97
N LYS A 167 5.93 7.87 -9.08
CA LYS A 167 6.02 9.32 -9.24
C LYS A 167 5.82 10.10 -7.95
N SER A 168 5.11 9.51 -6.98
CA SER A 168 4.85 10.08 -5.66
C SER A 168 4.42 8.97 -4.70
N VAL A 169 4.53 9.22 -3.40
CA VAL A 169 4.08 8.31 -2.36
C VAL A 169 3.28 9.05 -1.30
N SER A 170 2.20 8.43 -0.83
CA SER A 170 1.49 8.96 0.34
C SER A 170 1.07 7.84 1.31
N ALA A 171 0.72 8.23 2.54
CA ALA A 171 0.29 7.27 3.54
C ALA A 171 -0.70 7.90 4.53
N PHE A 172 -1.73 7.13 4.87
CA PHE A 172 -2.64 7.41 5.98
C PHE A 172 -2.21 6.60 7.19
N ALA A 173 -1.92 7.25 8.30
CA ALA A 173 -1.60 6.61 9.58
C ALA A 173 -0.64 5.40 9.47
N PRO A 174 0.54 5.57 8.85
CA PRO A 174 1.42 4.45 8.53
C PRO A 174 2.13 3.86 9.75
N VAL A 175 2.35 2.54 9.76
CA VAL A 175 3.34 1.92 10.66
C VAL A 175 4.73 2.28 10.13
N SER A 176 5.38 3.28 10.73
CA SER A 176 6.55 3.94 10.13
C SER A 176 7.90 3.43 10.60
N ASN A 177 7.94 2.80 11.79
CA ASN A 177 9.19 2.29 12.36
C ASN A 177 8.97 0.91 13.01
N PRO A 178 8.66 -0.14 12.21
CA PRO A 178 8.33 -1.46 12.74
C PRO A 178 9.49 -2.19 13.42
N THR A 179 10.75 -1.81 13.18
CA THR A 179 11.90 -2.38 13.90
C THR A 179 12.08 -1.82 15.30
N ALA A 180 11.40 -0.73 15.66
CA ALA A 180 11.49 -0.15 16.99
C ALA A 180 10.97 -1.13 18.06
N LYS A 181 11.69 -1.24 19.18
CA LYS A 181 11.35 -2.19 20.27
C LYS A 181 9.98 -1.93 20.89
N ASP A 182 9.49 -0.73 20.79
CA ASP A 182 8.20 -0.28 21.28
C ASP A 182 7.10 -0.28 20.19
N CYS A 183 7.32 -1.00 19.08
CA CYS A 183 6.32 -1.26 18.03
C CYS A 183 5.89 -2.74 18.02
N PRO A 184 4.91 -3.16 18.83
CA PRO A 184 4.54 -4.57 18.98
C PRO A 184 4.18 -5.28 17.66
N TRP A 185 3.41 -4.62 16.78
CA TRP A 185 3.04 -5.21 15.48
C TRP A 185 4.27 -5.47 14.61
N GLY A 186 5.15 -4.48 14.51
CA GLY A 186 6.37 -4.62 13.74
C GLY A 186 7.31 -5.67 14.32
N GLN A 187 7.52 -5.67 15.63
CA GLN A 187 8.35 -6.66 16.32
C GLN A 187 7.84 -8.09 16.10
N LYS A 188 6.52 -8.33 16.21
CA LYS A 188 5.91 -9.64 15.95
C LYS A 188 6.09 -10.04 14.48
N ALA A 189 5.65 -9.18 13.55
CA ALA A 189 5.67 -9.49 12.12
C ALA A 189 7.10 -9.74 11.60
N LEU A 190 8.05 -8.84 11.90
CA LEU A 190 9.42 -8.98 11.42
C LEU A 190 10.12 -10.19 12.02
N LYS A 191 9.86 -10.51 13.29
CA LYS A 191 10.40 -11.72 13.92
C LYS A 191 9.83 -12.98 13.24
N MET A 192 8.52 -13.04 13.02
CA MET A 192 7.88 -14.23 12.48
C MET A 192 8.21 -14.43 10.98
N TYR A 193 8.20 -13.35 10.20
CA TYR A 193 8.45 -13.43 8.74
C TYR A 193 9.93 -13.49 8.38
N LEU A 194 10.82 -12.83 9.18
CA LEU A 194 12.23 -12.62 8.82
C LEU A 194 13.21 -13.18 9.88
N GLY A 195 12.71 -13.87 10.90
CA GLY A 195 13.52 -14.50 11.95
C GLY A 195 13.97 -13.54 13.08
N SER A 196 14.04 -12.24 12.81
CA SER A 196 14.44 -11.24 13.80
C SER A 196 13.96 -9.85 13.39
N ALA A 197 13.47 -9.06 14.35
CA ALA A 197 13.14 -7.65 14.15
C ALA A 197 14.37 -6.72 14.24
N ASP A 198 15.47 -7.19 14.83
CA ASP A 198 16.71 -6.39 15.04
C ASP A 198 17.75 -6.60 13.92
N SER A 199 17.44 -7.42 12.91
CA SER A 199 18.38 -7.76 11.84
C SER A 199 18.48 -6.67 10.78
N ASP A 200 19.58 -6.65 10.02
CA ASP A 200 19.70 -5.79 8.85
C ASP A 200 18.70 -6.16 7.74
N VAL A 201 18.21 -7.41 7.74
CA VAL A 201 17.11 -7.82 6.88
C VAL A 201 15.82 -7.10 7.26
N ALA A 202 15.49 -7.05 8.55
CA ALA A 202 14.31 -6.35 9.05
C ALA A 202 14.37 -4.84 8.78
N LYS A 203 15.52 -4.20 8.96
CA LYS A 203 15.71 -2.77 8.67
C LYS A 203 15.42 -2.41 7.20
N ARG A 204 15.63 -3.34 6.27
CA ARG A 204 15.24 -3.17 4.86
C ARG A 204 13.73 -3.22 4.62
N HIS A 205 12.94 -3.46 5.67
CA HIS A 205 11.48 -3.41 5.67
C HIS A 205 10.95 -2.39 6.70
N ASP A 206 11.74 -1.38 7.01
CA ASP A 206 11.39 -0.28 7.92
C ASP A 206 11.59 1.04 7.19
N ALA A 207 10.51 1.82 7.03
CA ALA A 207 10.56 3.07 6.29
C ALA A 207 11.52 4.09 6.91
N THR A 208 11.57 4.16 8.23
CA THR A 208 12.48 5.07 8.97
C THR A 208 13.94 4.68 8.75
N GLU A 209 14.27 3.39 8.81
CA GLU A 209 15.64 2.93 8.57
C GLU A 209 16.02 3.05 7.09
N LEU A 210 15.09 2.78 6.17
CA LEU A 210 15.31 2.93 4.74
C LEU A 210 15.62 4.39 4.35
N VAL A 211 14.85 5.35 4.85
CA VAL A 211 15.10 6.76 4.50
C VAL A 211 16.41 7.27 5.10
N LYS A 212 16.80 6.83 6.31
CA LYS A 212 18.10 7.12 6.91
C LYS A 212 19.25 6.58 6.06
N ALA A 213 19.11 5.36 5.56
CA ALA A 213 20.12 4.66 4.76
C ALA A 213 20.11 5.05 3.28
N PHE A 214 19.10 5.80 2.81
CA PHE A 214 18.96 6.18 1.41
C PHE A 214 20.17 7.02 0.95
N ASP A 215 20.74 6.65 -0.19
CA ASP A 215 21.88 7.40 -0.76
C ASP A 215 21.38 8.72 -1.39
N GLY A 216 21.87 9.82 -0.86
CA GLY A 216 21.41 11.16 -1.22
C GLY A 216 20.02 11.48 -0.63
N THR A 217 19.24 12.25 -1.39
CA THR A 217 17.87 12.66 -1.04
C THR A 217 16.86 11.81 -1.83
N PHE A 218 15.87 11.26 -1.15
CA PHE A 218 14.80 10.50 -1.81
C PHE A 218 14.03 11.42 -2.77
N PRO A 219 13.86 11.04 -4.05
CA PRO A 219 13.47 11.99 -5.10
C PRO A 219 11.96 12.25 -5.18
N LEU A 220 11.13 11.42 -4.51
CA LEU A 220 9.68 11.55 -4.64
C LEU A 220 9.11 12.44 -3.54
N ALA A 221 8.07 13.21 -3.88
CA ALA A 221 7.25 13.90 -2.89
C ALA A 221 6.49 12.90 -2.02
N ILE A 222 6.41 13.18 -0.72
CA ILE A 222 5.79 12.33 0.30
C ILE A 222 4.66 13.11 0.99
N LEU A 223 3.47 12.52 1.10
CA LEU A 223 2.36 13.05 1.90
C LEU A 223 1.97 12.06 2.98
N ILE A 224 1.92 12.49 4.24
CA ILE A 224 1.48 11.66 5.35
C ILE A 224 0.40 12.40 6.14
N ASP A 225 -0.72 11.73 6.33
CA ASP A 225 -1.81 12.16 7.21
C ASP A 225 -1.92 11.23 8.41
N GLN A 226 -2.11 11.81 9.60
CA GLN A 226 -2.27 11.11 10.86
C GLN A 226 -3.42 11.71 11.68
N GLY A 227 -4.27 10.85 12.23
CA GLY A 227 -5.29 11.27 13.20
C GLY A 227 -4.70 11.41 14.61
N ALA A 228 -4.94 12.53 15.28
CA ALA A 228 -4.43 12.76 16.64
C ALA A 228 -5.15 11.93 17.71
N ALA A 229 -6.42 11.51 17.45
CA ALA A 229 -7.19 10.63 18.32
C ALA A 229 -7.04 9.14 18.00
N ASP A 230 -6.12 8.79 17.10
CA ASP A 230 -5.82 7.40 16.74
C ASP A 230 -5.18 6.65 17.93
N SER A 231 -5.83 5.58 18.39
CA SER A 231 -5.37 4.78 19.53
C SER A 231 -4.05 4.05 19.27
N PHE A 232 -3.64 3.88 18.01
CA PHE A 232 -2.40 3.24 17.62
C PHE A 232 -1.25 4.23 17.39
N TYR A 233 -1.54 5.53 17.36
CA TYR A 233 -0.62 6.59 17.02
C TYR A 233 0.72 6.50 17.79
N SER A 234 0.64 6.47 19.12
CA SER A 234 1.82 6.45 20.01
C SER A 234 2.29 5.05 20.42
N THR A 235 1.66 3.97 19.91
CA THR A 235 1.96 2.59 20.31
C THR A 235 2.38 1.68 19.17
N GLN A 236 2.08 2.06 17.92
CA GLN A 236 2.32 1.23 16.74
C GLN A 236 2.82 2.02 15.53
N LEU A 237 2.38 3.27 15.34
CA LEU A 237 2.51 3.97 14.05
C LEU A 237 3.78 4.81 13.96
N TYR A 238 4.04 5.66 14.93
CA TYR A 238 5.24 6.52 15.06
C TYR A 238 5.60 7.33 13.80
N PRO A 239 4.64 8.02 13.14
CA PRO A 239 4.90 8.69 11.86
C PRO A 239 5.99 9.77 11.97
N GLU A 240 6.14 10.44 13.12
CA GLU A 240 7.14 11.47 13.33
C GLU A 240 8.58 10.92 13.20
N ARG A 241 8.83 9.67 13.61
CA ARG A 241 10.15 9.06 13.47
C ARG A 241 10.61 9.02 12.01
N PHE A 242 9.69 8.66 11.12
CA PHE A 242 9.94 8.69 9.68
C PHE A 242 10.06 10.12 9.16
N VAL A 243 9.13 11.01 9.53
CA VAL A 243 9.08 12.40 9.09
C VAL A 243 10.36 13.14 9.47
N ASP A 244 10.83 12.98 10.70
CA ASP A 244 12.07 13.61 11.18
C ASP A 244 13.30 13.08 10.44
N ALA A 245 13.36 11.76 10.21
CA ALA A 245 14.43 11.15 9.42
C ALA A 245 14.42 11.63 7.96
N ALA A 246 13.23 11.71 7.33
CA ALA A 246 13.07 12.19 5.97
C ALA A 246 13.46 13.68 5.83
N LYS A 247 13.03 14.53 6.76
CA LYS A 247 13.41 15.95 6.82
C LYS A 247 14.93 16.11 7.00
N ALA A 248 15.54 15.33 7.87
CA ALA A 248 17.00 15.35 8.09
C ALA A 248 17.78 14.97 6.83
N LYS A 249 17.19 14.18 5.92
CA LYS A 249 17.74 13.82 4.60
C LYS A 249 17.37 14.81 3.50
N GLY A 250 16.63 15.89 3.82
CA GLY A 250 16.19 16.90 2.84
C GLY A 250 15.09 16.43 1.90
N CYS A 251 14.35 15.37 2.27
CA CYS A 251 13.24 14.88 1.45
C CYS A 251 12.06 15.86 1.44
N ASP A 252 11.34 15.90 0.32
CA ASP A 252 10.08 16.65 0.20
C ASP A 252 8.95 15.88 0.90
N VAL A 253 8.73 16.19 2.18
CA VAL A 253 7.73 15.52 3.02
C VAL A 253 6.74 16.51 3.62
N THR A 254 5.47 16.32 3.30
CA THR A 254 4.34 16.98 3.94
C THR A 254 3.74 16.05 4.98
N TYR A 255 3.70 16.47 6.23
CA TYR A 255 3.07 15.74 7.33
C TYR A 255 1.95 16.59 7.92
N ARG A 256 0.76 15.99 8.07
CA ARG A 256 -0.41 16.66 8.63
C ARG A 256 -0.99 15.83 9.78
N LEU A 257 -1.07 16.42 10.95
CA LEU A 257 -1.73 15.84 12.12
C LEU A 257 -3.13 16.45 12.25
N HIS A 258 -4.16 15.60 12.26
CA HIS A 258 -5.56 16.01 12.24
C HIS A 258 -6.21 15.78 13.60
N ASP A 259 -6.59 16.85 14.28
CA ASP A 259 -7.24 16.80 15.58
C ASP A 259 -8.61 16.09 15.52
N GLY A 260 -8.87 15.22 16.51
CA GLY A 260 -10.14 14.49 16.65
C GLY A 260 -10.33 13.30 15.71
N TYR A 261 -9.45 13.06 14.75
CA TYR A 261 -9.54 11.90 13.84
C TYR A 261 -8.87 10.67 14.43
N ASP A 262 -9.50 9.53 14.23
CA ASP A 262 -9.06 8.19 14.67
C ASP A 262 -8.36 7.39 13.55
N HIS A 263 -8.26 6.05 13.70
CA HIS A 263 -7.65 5.12 12.74
C HIS A 263 -8.63 4.58 11.69
N SER A 264 -9.86 5.05 11.68
CA SER A 264 -10.92 4.44 10.87
C SER A 264 -10.94 4.93 9.43
N TYR A 265 -11.78 4.28 8.61
CA TYR A 265 -12.06 4.75 7.26
C TYR A 265 -12.83 6.08 7.22
N TYR A 266 -13.39 6.58 8.32
CA TYR A 266 -13.92 7.95 8.40
C TYR A 266 -12.79 8.96 8.24
N PHE A 267 -11.65 8.73 8.88
CA PHE A 267 -10.42 9.51 8.66
C PHE A 267 -9.95 9.40 7.21
N VAL A 268 -9.74 8.18 6.71
CA VAL A 268 -9.24 7.92 5.35
C VAL A 268 -10.13 8.58 4.30
N SER A 269 -11.46 8.40 4.36
CA SER A 269 -12.39 8.95 3.38
C SER A 269 -12.46 10.47 3.40
N THR A 270 -12.25 11.09 4.57
CA THR A 270 -12.25 12.56 4.69
C THR A 270 -11.12 13.19 3.88
N PHE A 271 -9.93 12.60 3.89
CA PHE A 271 -8.73 13.17 3.24
C PHE A 271 -8.38 12.48 1.91
N MET A 272 -9.14 11.48 1.47
CA MET A 272 -8.89 10.72 0.25
C MET A 272 -8.79 11.62 -0.99
N ARG A 273 -9.65 12.62 -1.11
CA ARG A 273 -9.61 13.57 -2.24
C ARG A 273 -8.24 14.24 -2.36
N GLU A 274 -7.71 14.73 -1.26
CA GLU A 274 -6.44 15.48 -1.25
C GLU A 274 -5.25 14.57 -1.60
N HIS A 275 -5.27 13.32 -1.15
CA HIS A 275 -4.28 12.33 -1.55
C HIS A 275 -4.37 12.02 -3.05
N ILE A 276 -5.57 11.85 -3.61
CA ILE A 276 -5.76 11.63 -5.06
C ILE A 276 -5.27 12.85 -5.85
N GLU A 277 -5.60 14.08 -5.44
CA GLU A 277 -5.14 15.32 -6.08
C GLU A 277 -3.61 15.47 -6.00
N PHE A 278 -3.00 15.09 -4.88
CA PHE A 278 -1.53 15.06 -4.72
C PHE A 278 -0.89 14.11 -5.74
N HIS A 279 -1.39 12.90 -5.87
CA HIS A 279 -0.87 11.92 -6.82
C HIS A 279 -1.15 12.32 -8.28
N ALA A 280 -2.34 12.86 -8.58
CA ALA A 280 -2.69 13.30 -9.92
C ALA A 280 -1.73 14.37 -10.47
N LYS A 281 -1.24 15.29 -9.62
CA LYS A 281 -0.23 16.28 -10.02
C LYS A 281 1.09 15.64 -10.41
N ALA A 282 1.51 14.59 -9.73
CA ALA A 282 2.75 13.88 -10.03
C ALA A 282 2.64 12.92 -11.24
N LEU A 283 1.41 12.50 -11.54
CA LEU A 283 1.07 11.58 -12.64
C LEU A 283 0.70 12.30 -13.95
N ALA A 284 0.62 13.63 -13.93
CA ALA A 284 0.25 14.44 -15.09
C ALA A 284 1.26 14.38 -16.27
#